data_33806fbee8e3912629dbf9c1954ce155
#
_entry.id   33806fbee8e3912629dbf9c1954ce155
#
_cell.length_a   1.000
_cell.length_b   1.000
_cell.length_c   1.000
_cell.angle_alpha   90.00
_cell.angle_beta   90.00
_cell.angle_gamma   90.00
#
_symmetry.space_group_name_H-M   'P 1'
#
loop_
_entity.id
_entity.type
_entity.pdbx_description
1 polymer ?
#
loop_
_entity_poly.entity_id
_entity_poly.type
_entity_poly.pdbx_seq_one_letter_code
_entity_poly.pdbx_strand_id
1 'polypeptide(L)'
;MKKIAVITYHRSYNYGAVLQAYATVKFFENQGFDVKIIDYYPQNLRGFGTYKNSFNDVSNANRNFLVRCILTLVKTPGYKKLKKAFDYFIDKELPLTDSFYSLEELKNNLIDFDIYCTGSDQVWNNYYTHNFDGAYFLDFVLDDKAKIAFAASFGKSKFTEEEYSYLREKLSKYDYISVREKTGVDIAKKVGRDDCDLMLDPTLMVEPEIWNDFASKDTIDDKYILVYQLHGDSDTYEQAKKISQQLNFKIVRIITMPYQKSKGCINIVTPDIHQFVSLFKNAEIILTDSFHGTVFSILYSKKLGVTMPKRFGNRITTLLDQLDARELIIHDLEKWSDNDFQALYSKVIPKLSELRYEKNELINKHLEEFK
;
A
#
# COMPACT_ATOMS: atom_id res chain seq x y z
N MET A 1 -21.41 -4.58 -19.88
CA MET A 1 -20.17 -4.08 -19.26
C MET A 1 -19.34 -5.30 -18.87
N LYS A 2 -18.09 -5.38 -19.28
CA LYS A 2 -17.20 -6.48 -18.93
C LYS A 2 -16.90 -6.45 -17.43
N LYS A 3 -16.72 -7.62 -16.85
CA LYS A 3 -16.52 -7.80 -15.40
C LYS A 3 -15.07 -8.12 -15.10
N ILE A 4 -14.49 -7.44 -14.11
CA ILE A 4 -13.13 -7.71 -13.63
C ILE A 4 -13.15 -8.08 -12.14
N ALA A 5 -12.49 -9.19 -11.80
CA ALA A 5 -12.29 -9.61 -10.43
C ALA A 5 -10.85 -9.32 -10.00
N VAL A 6 -10.66 -8.56 -8.94
CA VAL A 6 -9.34 -8.19 -8.42
C VAL A 6 -9.05 -8.92 -7.12
N ILE A 7 -7.90 -9.59 -7.04
CA ILE A 7 -7.39 -10.17 -5.79
C ILE A 7 -6.19 -9.37 -5.29
N THR A 8 -6.25 -8.88 -4.07
CA THR A 8 -5.18 -8.09 -3.44
C THR A 8 -5.23 -8.17 -1.90
N TYR A 9 -4.24 -7.57 -1.21
CA TYR A 9 -4.20 -7.51 0.25
C TYR A 9 -5.15 -6.43 0.83
N HIS A 10 -6.45 -6.56 0.62
CA HIS A 10 -7.44 -5.60 1.12
C HIS A 10 -7.79 -5.79 2.61
N ARG A 11 -7.55 -6.96 3.22
CA ARG A 11 -7.84 -7.25 4.64
C ARG A 11 -6.61 -7.26 5.56
N SER A 12 -5.52 -6.63 5.13
CA SER A 12 -4.27 -6.63 5.92
C SER A 12 -4.21 -5.58 7.05
N TYR A 13 -5.27 -4.81 7.27
CA TYR A 13 -5.35 -3.71 8.25
C TYR A 13 -4.19 -2.71 8.16
N ASN A 14 -3.82 -2.40 6.93
CA ASN A 14 -2.82 -1.40 6.57
C ASN A 14 -3.48 -0.33 5.69
N TYR A 15 -3.30 0.95 6.02
CA TYR A 15 -3.92 2.06 5.29
C TYR A 15 -3.58 2.02 3.80
N GLY A 16 -2.31 1.80 3.47
CA GLY A 16 -1.89 1.70 2.08
C GLY A 16 -2.55 0.54 1.34
N ALA A 17 -2.70 -0.61 2.00
CA ALA A 17 -3.29 -1.79 1.37
C ALA A 17 -4.80 -1.58 1.04
N VAL A 18 -5.57 -0.96 1.91
CA VAL A 18 -6.98 -0.70 1.64
C VAL A 18 -7.17 0.46 0.65
N LEU A 19 -6.31 1.48 0.71
CA LEU A 19 -6.39 2.64 -0.19
C LEU A 19 -5.98 2.26 -1.64
N GLN A 20 -4.96 1.41 -1.82
CA GLN A 20 -4.63 0.91 -3.14
C GLN A 20 -5.74 -0.01 -3.70
N ALA A 21 -6.40 -0.81 -2.86
CA ALA A 21 -7.54 -1.63 -3.28
C ALA A 21 -8.72 -0.75 -3.75
N TYR A 22 -9.07 0.29 -2.98
CA TYR A 22 -10.06 1.29 -3.36
C TYR A 22 -9.69 1.99 -4.67
N ALA A 23 -8.45 2.46 -4.80
CA ALA A 23 -7.96 3.10 -6.01
C ALA A 23 -8.00 2.16 -7.23
N THR A 24 -7.67 0.88 -7.05
CA THR A 24 -7.75 -0.13 -8.12
C THR A 24 -9.20 -0.28 -8.61
N VAL A 25 -10.16 -0.33 -7.69
CA VAL A 25 -11.59 -0.35 -8.05
C VAL A 25 -11.96 0.90 -8.85
N LYS A 26 -11.64 2.09 -8.32
CA LYS A 26 -11.96 3.36 -9.00
C LYS A 26 -11.29 3.48 -10.37
N PHE A 27 -10.06 2.99 -10.48
CA PHE A 27 -9.35 2.97 -11.76
C PHE A 27 -10.11 2.15 -12.81
N PHE A 28 -10.45 0.90 -12.52
CA PHE A 28 -11.14 0.05 -13.48
C PHE A 28 -12.61 0.44 -13.71
N GLU A 29 -13.31 0.98 -12.72
CA GLU A 29 -14.65 1.59 -12.90
C GLU A 29 -14.59 2.73 -13.91
N ASN A 30 -13.58 3.61 -13.82
CA ASN A 30 -13.37 4.71 -14.78
C ASN A 30 -13.03 4.21 -16.20
N GLN A 31 -12.48 2.99 -16.33
CA GLN A 31 -12.26 2.33 -17.62
C GLN A 31 -13.52 1.61 -18.16
N GLY A 32 -14.64 1.69 -17.45
CA GLY A 32 -15.94 1.12 -17.87
C GLY A 32 -16.12 -0.36 -17.52
N PHE A 33 -15.41 -0.89 -16.52
CA PHE A 33 -15.60 -2.26 -16.04
C PHE A 33 -16.56 -2.32 -14.84
N ASP A 34 -17.27 -3.45 -14.69
CA ASP A 34 -17.92 -3.84 -13.44
C ASP A 34 -16.88 -4.56 -12.57
N VAL A 35 -16.50 -3.93 -11.46
CA VAL A 35 -15.35 -4.36 -10.65
C VAL A 35 -15.81 -5.02 -9.36
N LYS A 36 -15.17 -6.16 -9.02
CA LYS A 36 -15.28 -6.77 -7.69
C LYS A 36 -13.90 -7.07 -7.13
N ILE A 37 -13.74 -6.86 -5.83
CA ILE A 37 -12.59 -7.40 -5.08
C ILE A 37 -12.97 -8.83 -4.64
N ILE A 38 -12.16 -9.80 -5.00
CA ILE A 38 -12.29 -11.16 -4.47
C ILE A 38 -11.99 -11.10 -2.99
N ASP A 39 -12.99 -11.34 -2.15
CA ASP A 39 -12.83 -11.31 -0.70
C ASP A 39 -12.11 -12.56 -0.20
N TYR A 40 -10.82 -12.64 -0.56
CA TYR A 40 -9.93 -13.70 -0.12
C TYR A 40 -9.32 -13.35 1.25
N TYR A 41 -9.69 -14.14 2.24
CA TYR A 41 -9.31 -13.92 3.65
C TYR A 41 -8.73 -15.20 4.26
N PRO A 42 -7.52 -15.61 3.86
CA PRO A 42 -6.91 -16.87 4.29
C PRO A 42 -6.62 -16.86 5.80
N GLN A 43 -6.50 -18.05 6.37
CA GLN A 43 -6.42 -18.26 7.81
C GLN A 43 -5.28 -17.49 8.49
N ASN A 44 -4.15 -17.31 7.81
CA ASN A 44 -2.99 -16.54 8.30
C ASN A 44 -3.25 -15.03 8.40
N LEU A 45 -4.25 -14.49 7.69
CA LEU A 45 -4.68 -13.08 7.76
C LEU A 45 -5.88 -12.88 8.68
N ARG A 46 -6.52 -13.94 9.20
CA ARG A 46 -7.72 -13.81 10.04
C ARG A 46 -7.40 -13.41 11.47
N GLY A 47 -8.06 -12.37 11.95
CA GLY A 47 -8.26 -12.00 13.33
C GLY A 47 -7.01 -12.17 14.23
N PHE A 48 -7.08 -13.12 15.13
CA PHE A 48 -5.99 -13.50 16.02
C PHE A 48 -4.73 -14.01 15.29
N GLY A 49 -4.83 -14.48 14.05
CA GLY A 49 -3.69 -14.92 13.25
C GLY A 49 -2.76 -13.75 12.90
N THR A 50 -3.30 -12.64 12.40
CA THR A 50 -2.55 -11.40 12.13
C THR A 50 -1.99 -10.81 13.44
N TYR A 51 -2.79 -10.88 14.50
CA TYR A 51 -2.41 -10.48 15.84
C TYR A 51 -1.34 -11.42 16.42
N LYS A 52 -1.47 -12.73 16.24
CA LYS A 52 -0.53 -13.76 16.68
C LYS A 52 0.79 -13.71 15.88
N ASN A 53 0.71 -13.38 14.58
CA ASN A 53 1.91 -13.20 13.74
C ASN A 53 2.68 -11.93 14.14
N SER A 54 2.02 -10.85 14.53
CA SER A 54 2.67 -9.69 15.14
C SER A 54 3.25 -9.97 16.54
N PHE A 55 2.86 -11.08 17.19
CA PHE A 55 3.47 -11.59 18.43
C PHE A 55 4.59 -12.59 18.20
N ASN A 56 4.57 -13.29 17.07
CA ASN A 56 5.62 -14.23 16.67
C ASN A 56 6.83 -13.52 16.03
N ASP A 57 6.80 -12.18 16.01
CA ASP A 57 8.01 -11.41 15.73
C ASP A 57 9.14 -11.95 16.64
N VAL A 58 10.28 -12.26 16.04
CA VAL A 58 11.40 -12.98 16.65
C VAL A 58 11.81 -12.43 18.04
N SER A 59 11.51 -11.15 18.32
CA SER A 59 11.68 -10.50 19.62
C SER A 59 10.77 -11.04 20.74
N ASN A 60 9.67 -11.71 20.41
CA ASN A 60 8.68 -12.19 21.39
C ASN A 60 8.64 -13.70 21.55
N ALA A 61 9.32 -14.47 20.68
CA ALA A 61 9.33 -15.94 20.71
C ALA A 61 9.95 -16.49 22.02
N ASN A 62 10.88 -15.75 22.63
CA ASN A 62 11.61 -16.14 23.84
C ASN A 62 10.99 -15.61 25.14
N ARG A 63 9.78 -15.00 25.12
CA ARG A 63 9.14 -14.46 26.34
C ARG A 63 8.31 -15.51 27.04
N ASN A 64 8.35 -15.48 28.40
CA ASN A 64 7.54 -16.36 29.24
C ASN A 64 6.04 -16.26 28.90
N PHE A 65 5.32 -17.39 29.00
CA PHE A 65 3.88 -17.50 28.74
C PHE A 65 3.05 -16.41 29.42
N LEU A 66 3.31 -16.10 30.68
CA LEU A 66 2.61 -15.04 31.44
C LEU A 66 2.79 -13.66 30.81
N VAL A 67 3.99 -13.33 30.35
CA VAL A 67 4.27 -12.04 29.64
C VAL A 67 3.49 -11.97 28.33
N ARG A 68 3.38 -13.08 27.60
CA ARG A 68 2.59 -13.17 26.37
C ARG A 68 1.09 -12.94 26.65
N CYS A 69 0.54 -13.53 27.72
CA CYS A 69 -0.85 -13.32 28.13
C CYS A 69 -1.11 -11.84 28.49
N ILE A 70 -0.25 -11.21 29.27
CA ILE A 70 -0.36 -9.79 29.65
C ILE A 70 -0.31 -8.90 28.39
N LEU A 71 0.67 -9.12 27.51
CA LEU A 71 0.77 -8.37 26.24
C LEU A 71 -0.47 -8.54 25.37
N THR A 72 -1.05 -9.73 25.34
CA THR A 72 -2.29 -10.00 24.61
C THR A 72 -3.44 -9.16 25.18
N LEU A 73 -3.63 -9.16 26.48
CA LEU A 73 -4.66 -8.37 27.15
C LEU A 73 -4.51 -6.86 26.90
N VAL A 74 -3.28 -6.34 26.98
CA VAL A 74 -2.98 -4.91 26.75
C VAL A 74 -3.21 -4.50 25.31
N LYS A 75 -2.89 -5.36 24.35
CA LYS A 75 -3.00 -5.05 22.91
C LYS A 75 -4.42 -5.27 22.33
N THR A 76 -5.23 -6.15 22.94
CA THR A 76 -6.55 -6.53 22.44
C THR A 76 -7.50 -5.35 22.19
N PRO A 77 -7.65 -4.33 23.07
CA PRO A 77 -8.53 -3.20 22.82
C PRO A 77 -8.12 -2.38 21.59
N GLY A 78 -6.82 -2.12 21.42
CA GLY A 78 -6.29 -1.42 20.24
C GLY A 78 -6.55 -2.19 18.96
N TYR A 79 -6.34 -3.51 18.99
CA TYR A 79 -6.62 -4.37 17.85
C TYR A 79 -8.12 -4.40 17.48
N LYS A 80 -9.02 -4.47 18.48
CA LYS A 80 -10.47 -4.40 18.23
C LYS A 80 -10.86 -3.08 17.56
N LYS A 81 -10.28 -1.95 17.99
CA LYS A 81 -10.51 -0.65 17.37
C LYS A 81 -10.01 -0.63 15.93
N LEU A 82 -8.79 -1.11 15.69
CA LEU A 82 -8.19 -1.24 14.37
C LEU A 82 -9.07 -2.08 13.45
N LYS A 83 -9.44 -3.29 13.89
CA LYS A 83 -10.32 -4.19 13.16
C LYS A 83 -11.63 -3.50 12.79
N LYS A 84 -12.30 -2.86 13.76
CA LYS A 84 -13.58 -2.18 13.50
C LYS A 84 -13.46 -1.07 12.46
N ALA A 85 -12.42 -0.25 12.51
CA ALA A 85 -12.22 0.85 11.57
C ALA A 85 -11.97 0.33 10.14
N PHE A 86 -11.13 -0.70 10.00
CA PHE A 86 -10.80 -1.26 8.69
C PHE A 86 -11.94 -2.10 8.12
N ASP A 87 -12.54 -3.02 8.90
CA ASP A 87 -13.66 -3.83 8.41
C ASP A 87 -14.84 -2.95 7.98
N TYR A 88 -15.15 -1.88 8.74
CA TYR A 88 -16.21 -0.95 8.36
C TYR A 88 -15.96 -0.35 6.97
N PHE A 89 -14.74 0.11 6.72
CA PHE A 89 -14.38 0.66 5.41
C PHE A 89 -14.43 -0.41 4.32
N ILE A 90 -13.80 -1.56 4.54
CA ILE A 90 -13.73 -2.64 3.57
C ILE A 90 -15.14 -3.11 3.17
N ASP A 91 -16.02 -3.32 4.15
CA ASP A 91 -17.36 -3.85 3.92
C ASP A 91 -18.33 -2.79 3.33
N LYS A 92 -18.01 -1.49 3.43
CA LYS A 92 -18.87 -0.40 2.92
C LYS A 92 -18.40 0.20 1.61
N GLU A 93 -17.09 0.31 1.43
CA GLU A 93 -16.50 1.07 0.32
C GLU A 93 -15.93 0.18 -0.78
N LEU A 94 -15.67 -1.09 -0.49
CA LEU A 94 -15.17 -2.01 -1.51
C LEU A 94 -16.29 -2.92 -2.04
N PRO A 95 -16.43 -3.08 -3.36
CA PRO A 95 -17.38 -3.99 -3.98
C PRO A 95 -16.84 -5.43 -3.88
N LEU A 96 -17.15 -6.11 -2.76
CA LEU A 96 -16.64 -7.45 -2.47
C LEU A 96 -17.46 -8.55 -3.17
N THR A 97 -16.81 -9.68 -3.45
CA THR A 97 -17.48 -10.97 -3.70
C THR A 97 -17.90 -11.61 -2.37
N ASP A 98 -18.44 -12.83 -2.42
CA ASP A 98 -18.48 -13.70 -1.26
C ASP A 98 -17.07 -13.96 -0.71
N SER A 99 -16.97 -14.25 0.60
CA SER A 99 -15.69 -14.47 1.27
C SER A 99 -15.15 -15.88 1.02
N PHE A 100 -13.88 -15.97 0.64
CA PHE A 100 -13.15 -17.23 0.44
C PHE A 100 -11.99 -17.34 1.42
N TYR A 101 -11.76 -18.50 1.94
CA TYR A 101 -10.83 -18.73 3.04
C TYR A 101 -9.64 -19.61 2.68
N SER A 102 -9.65 -20.18 1.50
CA SER A 102 -8.56 -20.99 0.96
C SER A 102 -8.54 -20.94 -0.57
N LEU A 103 -7.39 -21.28 -1.15
CA LEU A 103 -7.28 -21.47 -2.60
C LEU A 103 -8.22 -22.57 -3.11
N GLU A 104 -8.44 -23.61 -2.30
CA GLU A 104 -9.35 -24.71 -2.65
C GLU A 104 -10.81 -24.24 -2.73
N GLU A 105 -11.25 -23.39 -1.78
CA GLU A 105 -12.58 -22.78 -1.86
C GLU A 105 -12.75 -21.94 -3.12
N LEU A 106 -11.74 -21.15 -3.50
CA LEU A 106 -11.74 -20.39 -4.76
C LEU A 106 -11.86 -21.31 -5.99
N LYS A 107 -11.13 -22.43 -6.02
CA LYS A 107 -11.19 -23.41 -7.12
C LYS A 107 -12.55 -24.09 -7.24
N ASN A 108 -13.19 -24.37 -6.12
CA ASN A 108 -14.47 -25.08 -6.07
C ASN A 108 -15.68 -24.18 -6.29
N ASN A 109 -15.53 -22.86 -6.15
CA ASN A 109 -16.60 -21.88 -6.27
C ASN A 109 -16.20 -20.82 -7.29
N LEU A 110 -16.01 -21.22 -8.53
CA LEU A 110 -15.60 -20.34 -9.62
C LEU A 110 -16.61 -19.21 -9.79
N ILE A 111 -16.12 -18.00 -9.58
CA ILE A 111 -16.85 -16.78 -9.86
C ILE A 111 -16.65 -16.48 -11.35
N ASP A 112 -17.73 -16.26 -12.11
CA ASP A 112 -17.62 -15.98 -13.54
C ASP A 112 -17.38 -14.49 -13.80
N PHE A 113 -16.11 -14.16 -14.11
CA PHE A 113 -15.66 -12.86 -14.57
C PHE A 113 -14.98 -12.99 -15.94
N ASP A 114 -14.94 -11.89 -16.69
CA ASP A 114 -14.26 -11.84 -17.98
C ASP A 114 -12.74 -11.75 -17.79
N ILE A 115 -12.30 -10.99 -16.79
CA ILE A 115 -10.89 -10.72 -16.47
C ILE A 115 -10.63 -10.98 -14.98
N TYR A 116 -9.52 -11.61 -14.69
CA TYR A 116 -9.01 -11.78 -13.32
C TYR A 116 -7.72 -11.00 -13.17
N CYS A 117 -7.64 -10.19 -12.14
CA CYS A 117 -6.54 -9.27 -11.91
C CYS A 117 -5.86 -9.53 -10.57
N THR A 118 -4.56 -9.82 -10.59
CA THR A 118 -3.73 -9.67 -9.42
C THR A 118 -3.48 -8.17 -9.21
N GLY A 119 -4.06 -7.60 -8.16
CA GLY A 119 -3.97 -6.16 -7.87
C GLY A 119 -2.62 -5.77 -7.27
N SER A 120 -2.50 -4.50 -6.96
CA SER A 120 -1.32 -3.92 -6.34
C SER A 120 -1.08 -4.48 -4.92
N ASP A 121 -0.02 -3.98 -4.27
CA ASP A 121 0.58 -4.42 -3.02
C ASP A 121 1.56 -5.60 -3.17
N GLN A 122 2.17 -6.02 -2.07
CA GLN A 122 3.22 -7.04 -2.04
C GLN A 122 2.64 -8.46 -2.11
N VAL A 123 1.72 -8.67 -3.03
CA VAL A 123 0.98 -9.94 -3.18
C VAL A 123 1.88 -11.11 -3.59
N TRP A 124 3.02 -10.82 -4.22
CA TRP A 124 4.04 -11.81 -4.60
C TRP A 124 5.24 -11.86 -3.65
N ASN A 125 5.07 -11.31 -2.43
CA ASN A 125 6.10 -11.33 -1.39
C ASN A 125 5.88 -12.52 -0.44
N ASN A 126 6.78 -13.50 -0.48
CA ASN A 126 6.72 -14.66 0.41
C ASN A 126 7.44 -14.47 1.76
N TYR A 127 7.94 -13.26 2.05
CA TYR A 127 8.67 -12.98 3.29
C TYR A 127 7.80 -13.19 4.55
N TYR A 128 6.54 -12.74 4.48
CA TYR A 128 5.62 -12.81 5.64
C TYR A 128 4.90 -14.15 5.78
N THR A 129 4.75 -14.87 4.67
CA THR A 129 3.99 -16.14 4.60
C THR A 129 4.88 -17.35 4.58
N HIS A 130 6.20 -17.17 4.42
CA HIS A 130 7.23 -18.20 4.21
C HIS A 130 7.07 -19.02 2.92
N ASN A 131 5.93 -18.92 2.24
CA ASN A 131 5.63 -19.55 0.96
C ASN A 131 4.80 -18.61 0.09
N PHE A 132 4.83 -18.82 -1.22
CA PHE A 132 3.90 -18.18 -2.12
C PHE A 132 2.49 -18.72 -1.92
N ASP A 133 1.49 -17.83 -2.00
CA ASP A 133 0.07 -18.23 -1.99
C ASP A 133 -0.46 -18.19 -3.42
N GLY A 134 -0.82 -19.35 -3.97
CA GLY A 134 -1.29 -19.51 -5.35
C GLY A 134 -2.56 -18.71 -5.67
N ALA A 135 -3.33 -18.31 -4.67
CA ALA A 135 -4.50 -17.45 -4.89
C ALA A 135 -4.08 -16.10 -5.51
N TYR A 136 -2.99 -15.50 -5.05
CA TYR A 136 -2.46 -14.25 -5.62
C TYR A 136 -1.71 -14.44 -6.95
N PHE A 137 -1.56 -15.68 -7.42
CA PHE A 137 -1.10 -16.04 -8.77
C PHE A 137 -2.23 -16.51 -9.67
N LEU A 138 -3.49 -16.35 -9.23
CA LEU A 138 -4.69 -16.72 -9.98
C LEU A 138 -4.75 -18.22 -10.32
N ASP A 139 -4.20 -19.10 -9.46
CA ASP A 139 -4.17 -20.55 -9.66
C ASP A 139 -5.56 -21.21 -9.64
N PHE A 140 -6.59 -20.46 -9.28
CA PHE A 140 -7.99 -20.88 -9.30
C PHE A 140 -8.71 -20.51 -10.61
N VAL A 141 -8.09 -19.71 -11.46
CA VAL A 141 -8.70 -19.21 -12.70
C VAL A 141 -8.43 -20.16 -13.85
N LEU A 142 -9.46 -20.45 -14.63
CA LEU A 142 -9.36 -21.33 -15.81
C LEU A 142 -8.45 -20.71 -16.88
N ASP A 143 -7.91 -21.55 -17.76
CA ASP A 143 -6.92 -21.10 -18.76
C ASP A 143 -7.54 -20.32 -19.93
N ASP A 144 -8.85 -20.38 -20.12
CA ASP A 144 -9.61 -19.63 -21.13
C ASP A 144 -10.04 -18.23 -20.68
N LYS A 145 -9.69 -17.83 -19.46
CA LYS A 145 -10.00 -16.52 -18.88
C LYS A 145 -8.77 -15.62 -18.89
N ALA A 146 -8.99 -14.34 -19.15
CA ALA A 146 -7.93 -13.34 -19.13
C ALA A 146 -7.36 -13.16 -17.71
N LYS A 147 -6.03 -13.21 -17.61
CA LYS A 147 -5.25 -13.07 -16.36
C LYS A 147 -4.29 -11.92 -16.47
N ILE A 148 -4.49 -10.87 -15.68
CA ILE A 148 -3.62 -9.70 -15.68
C ILE A 148 -3.05 -9.42 -14.29
N ALA A 149 -1.91 -8.71 -14.23
CA ALA A 149 -1.38 -8.14 -13.00
C ALA A 149 -1.26 -6.63 -13.13
N PHE A 150 -1.91 -5.90 -12.23
CA PHE A 150 -1.92 -4.44 -12.22
C PHE A 150 -1.13 -3.89 -11.06
N ALA A 151 0.04 -3.33 -11.35
CA ALA A 151 0.95 -2.74 -10.38
C ALA A 151 1.29 -3.68 -9.20
N ALA A 152 1.40 -4.98 -9.46
CA ALA A 152 1.75 -5.98 -8.44
C ALA A 152 3.15 -5.72 -7.86
N SER A 153 3.47 -6.31 -6.71
CA SER A 153 4.77 -6.10 -6.08
C SER A 153 5.34 -7.40 -5.50
N PHE A 154 6.63 -7.62 -5.74
CA PHE A 154 7.39 -8.69 -5.12
C PHE A 154 7.90 -8.32 -3.72
N GLY A 155 8.00 -7.04 -3.40
CA GLY A 155 8.46 -6.53 -2.11
C GLY A 155 9.92 -6.81 -1.77
N LYS A 156 10.60 -7.73 -2.45
CA LYS A 156 12.02 -8.05 -2.31
C LYS A 156 12.71 -8.08 -3.68
N SER A 157 14.02 -7.97 -3.70
CA SER A 157 14.80 -7.86 -4.94
C SER A 157 15.46 -9.17 -5.40
N LYS A 158 15.45 -10.21 -4.55
CA LYS A 158 16.12 -11.48 -4.85
C LYS A 158 15.31 -12.66 -4.32
N PHE A 159 15.36 -13.76 -5.08
CA PHE A 159 14.71 -15.03 -4.79
C PHE A 159 15.74 -16.16 -4.92
N THR A 160 15.45 -17.33 -4.35
CA THR A 160 16.22 -18.56 -4.60
C THR A 160 15.93 -19.09 -6.01
N GLU A 161 16.73 -20.00 -6.54
CA GLU A 161 16.47 -20.59 -7.85
C GLU A 161 15.17 -21.41 -7.89
N GLU A 162 14.80 -22.04 -6.77
CA GLU A 162 13.52 -22.74 -6.61
C GLU A 162 12.34 -21.75 -6.67
N GLU A 163 12.45 -20.60 -5.96
CA GLU A 163 11.46 -19.54 -6.02
C GLU A 163 11.34 -18.93 -7.43
N TYR A 164 12.47 -18.73 -8.14
CA TYR A 164 12.44 -18.27 -9.53
C TYR A 164 11.79 -19.29 -10.47
N SER A 165 12.00 -20.59 -10.23
CA SER A 165 11.31 -21.64 -11.01
C SER A 165 9.80 -21.58 -10.82
N TYR A 166 9.34 -21.42 -9.57
CA TYR A 166 7.93 -21.23 -9.25
C TYR A 166 7.36 -19.97 -9.95
N LEU A 167 8.04 -18.83 -9.81
CA LEU A 167 7.62 -17.59 -10.45
C LEU A 167 7.53 -17.71 -11.97
N ARG A 168 8.49 -18.41 -12.61
CA ARG A 168 8.46 -18.67 -14.06
C ARG A 168 7.21 -19.41 -14.48
N GLU A 169 6.87 -20.48 -13.77
CA GLU A 169 5.64 -21.25 -14.03
C GLU A 169 4.39 -20.38 -13.88
N LYS A 170 4.30 -19.60 -12.79
CA LYS A 170 3.10 -18.83 -12.49
C LYS A 170 2.92 -17.62 -13.43
N LEU A 171 3.98 -16.85 -13.65
CA LEU A 171 3.91 -15.64 -14.45
C LEU A 171 3.76 -15.94 -15.95
N SER A 172 4.14 -17.12 -16.42
CA SER A 172 3.89 -17.53 -17.82
C SER A 172 2.41 -17.62 -18.19
N LYS A 173 1.52 -17.68 -17.19
CA LYS A 173 0.07 -17.81 -17.39
C LYS A 173 -0.68 -16.48 -17.48
N TYR A 174 0.03 -15.37 -17.34
CA TYR A 174 -0.57 -14.04 -17.41
C TYR A 174 -0.54 -13.49 -18.83
N ASP A 175 -1.63 -12.91 -19.27
CA ASP A 175 -1.74 -12.22 -20.55
C ASP A 175 -1.05 -10.86 -20.49
N TYR A 176 -1.12 -10.17 -19.33
CA TYR A 176 -0.45 -8.89 -19.09
C TYR A 176 0.11 -8.82 -17.67
N ILE A 177 1.33 -8.29 -17.53
CA ILE A 177 1.95 -8.07 -16.23
C ILE A 177 2.46 -6.63 -16.12
N SER A 178 2.04 -5.95 -15.07
CA SER A 178 2.71 -4.73 -14.61
C SER A 178 3.02 -4.77 -13.12
N VAL A 179 4.14 -4.16 -12.77
CA VAL A 179 4.65 -4.09 -11.39
C VAL A 179 4.99 -2.65 -11.01
N ARG A 180 4.93 -2.32 -9.72
CA ARG A 180 5.14 -0.93 -9.27
C ARG A 180 6.58 -0.60 -8.84
N GLU A 181 7.52 -1.53 -8.95
CA GLU A 181 8.93 -1.29 -8.65
C GLU A 181 9.85 -1.84 -9.73
N LYS A 182 10.95 -1.11 -10.00
CA LYS A 182 11.93 -1.47 -11.03
C LYS A 182 12.55 -2.86 -10.79
N THR A 183 12.80 -3.20 -9.52
CA THR A 183 13.29 -4.54 -9.15
C THR A 183 12.29 -5.64 -9.52
N GLY A 184 10.98 -5.34 -9.56
CA GLY A 184 9.96 -6.27 -10.03
C GLY A 184 10.05 -6.53 -11.53
N VAL A 185 10.34 -5.51 -12.34
CA VAL A 185 10.61 -5.67 -13.78
C VAL A 185 11.83 -6.56 -14.00
N ASP A 186 12.92 -6.35 -13.24
CA ASP A 186 14.13 -7.16 -13.34
C ASP A 186 13.86 -8.62 -12.97
N ILE A 187 13.02 -8.87 -11.96
CA ILE A 187 12.59 -10.22 -11.56
C ILE A 187 11.76 -10.88 -12.67
N ALA A 188 10.79 -10.16 -13.23
CA ALA A 188 9.94 -10.64 -14.31
C ALA A 188 10.77 -11.03 -15.53
N LYS A 189 11.71 -10.20 -15.94
CA LYS A 189 12.68 -10.52 -17.01
C LYS A 189 13.49 -11.77 -16.71
N LYS A 190 14.00 -11.91 -15.50
CA LYS A 190 14.79 -13.10 -15.10
C LYS A 190 13.99 -14.40 -15.23
N VAL A 191 12.67 -14.35 -15.12
CA VAL A 191 11.78 -15.51 -15.28
C VAL A 191 11.14 -15.63 -16.66
N GLY A 192 11.58 -14.82 -17.63
CA GLY A 192 11.17 -14.93 -19.04
C GLY A 192 9.98 -14.04 -19.42
N ARG A 193 9.65 -12.99 -18.62
CA ARG A 193 8.61 -11.99 -18.92
C ARG A 193 9.27 -10.65 -19.22
N ASP A 194 9.84 -10.54 -20.44
CA ASP A 194 10.46 -9.30 -20.94
C ASP A 194 9.42 -8.22 -21.25
N ASP A 195 8.15 -8.60 -21.35
CA ASP A 195 6.96 -7.78 -21.60
C ASP A 195 6.37 -7.14 -20.33
N CYS A 196 7.03 -7.29 -19.18
CA CYS A 196 6.56 -6.72 -17.91
C CYS A 196 6.77 -5.21 -17.86
N ASP A 197 5.70 -4.48 -17.59
CA ASP A 197 5.71 -3.02 -17.50
C ASP A 197 5.96 -2.48 -16.09
N LEU A 198 6.64 -1.33 -16.01
CA LEU A 198 6.69 -0.54 -14.79
C LEU A 198 5.46 0.38 -14.72
N MET A 199 4.63 0.19 -13.71
CA MET A 199 3.38 0.91 -13.48
C MET A 199 3.46 1.80 -12.23
N LEU A 200 2.66 2.86 -12.17
CA LEU A 200 2.43 3.59 -10.93
C LEU A 200 1.52 2.77 -9.99
N ASP A 201 1.65 3.03 -8.69
CA ASP A 201 0.67 2.49 -7.72
C ASP A 201 -0.74 3.00 -8.05
N PRO A 202 -1.80 2.20 -7.92
CA PRO A 202 -3.17 2.62 -8.22
C PRO A 202 -3.59 3.92 -7.54
N THR A 203 -3.06 4.21 -6.35
CA THR A 203 -3.33 5.47 -5.63
C THR A 203 -2.83 6.71 -6.37
N LEU A 204 -1.87 6.57 -7.28
CA LEU A 204 -1.37 7.63 -8.16
C LEU A 204 -2.03 7.60 -9.54
N MET A 205 -2.66 6.49 -9.93
CA MET A 205 -3.32 6.32 -11.23
C MET A 205 -4.70 6.96 -11.29
N VAL A 206 -5.39 7.08 -10.16
CA VAL A 206 -6.68 7.77 -10.07
C VAL A 206 -6.49 9.28 -10.02
N GLU A 207 -7.52 10.03 -10.45
CA GLU A 207 -7.48 11.49 -10.43
C GLU A 207 -7.43 12.03 -8.98
N PRO A 208 -6.67 13.12 -8.72
CA PRO A 208 -6.49 13.68 -7.38
C PRO A 208 -7.80 14.10 -6.70
N GLU A 209 -8.82 14.46 -7.49
CA GLU A 209 -10.15 14.85 -7.02
C GLU A 209 -10.81 13.75 -6.20
N ILE A 210 -10.62 12.49 -6.59
CA ILE A 210 -11.12 11.32 -5.85
C ILE A 210 -10.65 11.37 -4.39
N TRP A 211 -9.38 11.71 -4.15
CA TRP A 211 -8.82 11.81 -2.81
C TRP A 211 -9.30 13.06 -2.06
N ASN A 212 -9.62 14.14 -2.78
CA ASN A 212 -10.18 15.35 -2.18
C ASN A 212 -11.58 15.12 -1.62
N ASP A 213 -12.40 14.39 -2.36
CA ASP A 213 -13.77 14.02 -1.95
C ASP A 213 -13.76 12.91 -0.89
N PHE A 214 -12.76 12.03 -0.96
CA PHE A 214 -12.56 10.94 -0.01
C PHE A 214 -12.15 11.43 1.38
N ALA A 215 -11.39 12.51 1.50
CA ALA A 215 -10.88 13.01 2.78
C ALA A 215 -12.03 13.43 3.71
N SER A 216 -11.97 13.04 4.98
CA SER A 216 -12.93 13.48 5.98
C SER A 216 -12.92 15.01 6.13
N LYS A 217 -14.05 15.58 6.59
CA LYS A 217 -14.13 17.02 6.89
C LYS A 217 -13.51 17.39 8.23
N ASP A 218 -13.20 16.39 9.06
CA ASP A 218 -12.56 16.62 10.35
C ASP A 218 -11.14 17.15 10.17
N THR A 219 -10.86 18.29 10.74
CA THR A 219 -9.57 18.97 10.66
C THR A 219 -8.99 19.19 12.05
N ILE A 220 -7.67 19.34 12.11
CA ILE A 220 -6.98 19.88 13.27
C ILE A 220 -6.76 21.37 12.99
N ASP A 221 -7.26 22.24 13.87
CA ASP A 221 -7.26 23.69 13.64
C ASP A 221 -5.85 24.33 13.63
N ASP A 222 -4.88 23.66 14.24
CA ASP A 222 -3.50 24.15 14.31
C ASP A 222 -2.64 23.66 13.14
N LYS A 223 -1.62 24.43 12.78
CA LYS A 223 -0.55 23.95 11.90
C LYS A 223 0.21 22.80 12.56
N TYR A 224 0.43 21.73 11.81
CA TYR A 224 1.09 20.55 12.38
C TYR A 224 2.05 19.86 11.41
N ILE A 225 2.98 19.15 12.03
CA ILE A 225 3.87 18.19 11.39
C ILE A 225 3.22 16.82 11.55
N LEU A 226 2.85 16.18 10.44
CA LEU A 226 2.36 14.83 10.47
C LEU A 226 3.51 13.84 10.47
N VAL A 227 3.49 12.89 11.40
CA VAL A 227 4.42 11.76 11.46
C VAL A 227 3.67 10.46 11.21
N TYR A 228 3.99 9.80 10.11
CA TYR A 228 3.50 8.46 9.80
C TYR A 228 4.69 7.52 9.64
N GLN A 229 5.05 6.86 10.74
CA GLN A 229 6.21 5.98 10.87
C GLN A 229 5.77 4.53 11.05
N LEU A 230 6.17 3.65 10.13
CA LEU A 230 5.87 2.22 10.15
C LEU A 230 7.02 1.39 10.72
N HIS A 231 8.26 1.85 10.55
CA HIS A 231 9.46 1.12 10.94
C HIS A 231 10.08 1.74 12.20
N GLY A 232 10.28 0.92 13.23
CA GLY A 232 10.78 1.39 14.51
C GLY A 232 12.26 1.80 14.52
N ASP A 233 12.99 1.52 13.45
CA ASP A 233 14.41 1.80 13.30
C ASP A 233 14.68 3.10 12.50
N SER A 234 13.63 3.83 12.09
CA SER A 234 13.75 5.13 11.45
C SER A 234 13.78 6.26 12.50
N ASP A 235 14.44 7.36 12.18
CA ASP A 235 14.55 8.55 13.02
C ASP A 235 13.47 9.60 12.74
N THR A 236 12.44 9.22 12.00
CA THR A 236 11.33 10.09 11.55
C THR A 236 10.75 10.96 12.68
N TYR A 237 10.50 10.37 13.85
CA TYR A 237 9.93 11.11 14.98
C TYR A 237 10.94 12.08 15.63
N GLU A 238 12.21 11.70 15.68
CA GLU A 238 13.26 12.58 16.22
C GLU A 238 13.47 13.81 15.33
N GLN A 239 13.42 13.64 14.01
CA GLN A 239 13.44 14.76 13.08
C GLN A 239 12.22 15.68 13.26
N ALA A 240 11.02 15.10 13.42
CA ALA A 240 9.82 15.90 13.70
C ALA A 240 9.96 16.78 14.95
N LYS A 241 10.59 16.27 16.02
CA LYS A 241 10.82 17.06 17.24
C LYS A 241 11.74 18.27 17.00
N LYS A 242 12.80 18.10 16.23
CA LYS A 242 13.71 19.21 15.88
C LYS A 242 12.97 20.31 15.13
N ILE A 243 12.22 19.93 14.08
CA ILE A 243 11.46 20.87 13.25
C ILE A 243 10.35 21.57 14.08
N SER A 244 9.65 20.81 14.93
CA SER A 244 8.61 21.34 15.82
C SER A 244 9.16 22.43 16.77
N GLN A 245 10.36 22.26 17.32
CA GLN A 245 11.01 23.23 18.17
C GLN A 245 11.36 24.51 17.43
N GLN A 246 11.76 24.42 16.15
CA GLN A 246 12.13 25.58 15.33
C GLN A 246 10.92 26.37 14.84
N LEU A 247 9.87 25.65 14.38
CA LEU A 247 8.71 26.29 13.74
C LEU A 247 7.53 26.51 14.69
N ASN A 248 7.62 26.03 15.93
CA ASN A 248 6.52 26.00 16.89
C ASN A 248 5.24 25.36 16.36
N PHE A 249 5.38 24.30 15.53
CA PHE A 249 4.26 23.52 15.03
C PHE A 249 3.99 22.32 15.94
N LYS A 250 2.72 21.95 16.09
CA LYS A 250 2.35 20.73 16.81
C LYS A 250 2.78 19.49 16.04
N ILE A 251 3.17 18.44 16.75
CA ILE A 251 3.41 17.14 16.13
C ILE A 251 2.13 16.29 16.24
N VAL A 252 1.65 15.77 15.13
CA VAL A 252 0.56 14.80 15.05
C VAL A 252 1.15 13.47 14.61
N ARG A 253 0.96 12.42 15.40
CA ARG A 253 1.42 11.07 15.06
C ARG A 253 0.25 10.14 14.77
N ILE A 254 0.26 9.49 13.62
CA ILE A 254 -0.62 8.35 13.35
C ILE A 254 0.03 7.11 13.96
N ILE A 255 -0.70 6.45 14.86
CA ILE A 255 -0.30 5.19 15.49
C ILE A 255 -1.43 4.17 15.41
N THR A 256 -1.10 2.90 15.33
CA THR A 256 -2.10 1.82 15.24
C THR A 256 -2.47 1.25 16.60
N MET A 257 -1.60 1.38 17.59
CA MET A 257 -1.80 0.82 18.92
C MET A 257 -1.57 1.84 20.04
N PRO A 258 -2.38 1.82 21.11
CA PRO A 258 -2.27 2.78 22.22
C PRO A 258 -0.91 2.80 22.92
N TYR A 259 -0.19 1.67 22.94
CA TYR A 259 1.14 1.60 23.57
C TYR A 259 2.25 2.32 22.78
N GLN A 260 1.96 2.73 21.54
CA GLN A 260 2.88 3.52 20.70
C GLN A 260 2.84 5.02 21.00
N LYS A 261 1.98 5.47 21.93
CA LYS A 261 1.85 6.88 22.30
C LYS A 261 3.18 7.45 22.77
N SER A 262 3.49 8.64 22.30
CA SER A 262 4.62 9.45 22.72
C SER A 262 4.14 10.70 23.47
N LYS A 263 4.94 11.19 24.41
CA LYS A 263 4.68 12.45 25.12
C LYS A 263 5.04 13.64 24.23
N GLY A 264 4.38 14.78 24.42
CA GLY A 264 4.68 16.02 23.70
C GLY A 264 4.15 16.07 22.26
N CYS A 265 3.22 15.18 21.90
CA CYS A 265 2.56 15.21 20.58
C CYS A 265 1.09 14.77 20.67
N ILE A 266 0.31 15.10 19.66
CA ILE A 266 -1.06 14.61 19.47
C ILE A 266 -0.96 13.20 18.85
N ASN A 267 -1.38 12.19 19.60
CA ASN A 267 -1.37 10.80 19.11
C ASN A 267 -2.76 10.44 18.60
N ILE A 268 -2.91 10.29 17.29
CA ILE A 268 -4.13 9.80 16.66
C ILE A 268 -4.02 8.27 16.59
N VAL A 269 -4.79 7.60 17.45
CA VAL A 269 -4.77 6.13 17.55
C VAL A 269 -5.79 5.54 16.61
N THR A 270 -5.34 4.87 15.58
CA THR A 270 -6.19 4.21 14.59
C THR A 270 -7.25 5.19 14.04
N PRO A 271 -6.85 6.24 13.30
CA PRO A 271 -7.83 7.02 12.55
C PRO A 271 -8.62 6.12 11.62
N ASP A 272 -9.86 6.46 11.30
CA ASP A 272 -10.53 5.79 10.18
C ASP A 272 -9.84 6.11 8.84
N ILE A 273 -10.23 5.43 7.78
CA ILE A 273 -9.51 5.53 6.49
C ILE A 273 -9.67 6.93 5.86
N HIS A 274 -10.84 7.55 5.99
CA HIS A 274 -11.07 8.92 5.49
C HIS A 274 -10.30 9.95 6.31
N GLN A 275 -10.28 9.79 7.64
CA GLN A 275 -9.49 10.63 8.54
C GLN A 275 -7.99 10.49 8.27
N PHE A 276 -7.50 9.28 7.95
CA PHE A 276 -6.11 9.07 7.56
C PHE A 276 -5.71 9.97 6.38
N VAL A 277 -6.51 9.97 5.30
CA VAL A 277 -6.25 10.80 4.11
C VAL A 277 -6.36 12.30 4.46
N SER A 278 -7.35 12.69 5.27
CA SER A 278 -7.52 14.06 5.74
C SER A 278 -6.30 14.57 6.52
N LEU A 279 -5.67 13.75 7.35
CA LEU A 279 -4.46 14.11 8.08
C LEU A 279 -3.30 14.44 7.15
N PHE A 280 -3.16 13.74 6.03
CA PHE A 280 -2.16 14.08 5.00
C PHE A 280 -2.53 15.37 4.25
N LYS A 281 -3.80 15.51 3.87
CA LYS A 281 -4.31 16.69 3.15
C LYS A 281 -4.10 17.99 3.92
N ASN A 282 -4.28 17.98 5.23
CA ASN A 282 -4.26 19.19 6.06
C ASN A 282 -2.93 19.46 6.80
N ALA A 283 -1.94 18.57 6.70
CA ALA A 283 -0.62 18.77 7.29
C ALA A 283 0.14 19.91 6.59
N GLU A 284 0.97 20.64 7.33
CA GLU A 284 1.94 21.61 6.76
C GLU A 284 3.22 20.88 6.31
N ILE A 285 3.70 19.98 7.16
CA ILE A 285 4.91 19.19 6.94
C ILE A 285 4.58 17.73 7.21
N ILE A 286 5.12 16.82 6.41
CA ILE A 286 4.96 15.38 6.58
C ILE A 286 6.33 14.72 6.67
N LEU A 287 6.50 13.90 7.68
CA LEU A 287 7.67 13.03 7.84
C LEU A 287 7.20 11.57 7.85
N THR A 288 7.78 10.76 6.98
CA THR A 288 7.34 9.37 6.82
C THR A 288 8.45 8.44 6.33
N ASP A 289 8.36 7.16 6.72
CA ASP A 289 9.12 6.04 6.18
C ASP A 289 8.23 5.08 5.37
N SER A 290 6.99 5.51 5.09
CA SER A 290 5.98 4.71 4.41
C SER A 290 5.88 5.06 2.93
N PHE A 291 5.78 4.05 2.07
CA PHE A 291 5.51 4.24 0.65
C PHE A 291 4.22 5.05 0.42
N HIS A 292 3.10 4.63 1.01
CA HIS A 292 1.84 5.38 0.83
C HIS A 292 1.83 6.72 1.58
N GLY A 293 2.60 6.84 2.66
CA GLY A 293 2.86 8.15 3.26
C GLY A 293 3.53 9.11 2.27
N THR A 294 4.54 8.64 1.54
CA THR A 294 5.20 9.39 0.45
C THR A 294 4.20 9.73 -0.67
N VAL A 295 3.40 8.75 -1.12
CA VAL A 295 2.39 8.95 -2.17
C VAL A 295 1.41 10.05 -1.82
N PHE A 296 0.74 10.00 -0.66
CA PHE A 296 -0.25 11.02 -0.28
C PHE A 296 0.38 12.39 -0.04
N SER A 297 1.64 12.43 0.43
CA SER A 297 2.37 13.69 0.56
C SER A 297 2.62 14.36 -0.79
N ILE A 298 2.98 13.58 -1.81
CA ILE A 298 3.19 14.06 -3.18
C ILE A 298 1.86 14.50 -3.80
N LEU A 299 0.80 13.69 -3.68
CA LEU A 299 -0.54 14.03 -4.20
C LEU A 299 -1.06 15.38 -3.67
N TYR A 300 -0.75 15.69 -2.41
CA TYR A 300 -1.15 16.97 -1.79
C TYR A 300 -0.05 18.05 -1.81
N SER A 301 1.05 17.82 -2.54
CA SER A 301 2.18 18.75 -2.66
C SER A 301 2.70 19.27 -1.31
N LYS A 302 2.83 18.36 -0.33
CA LYS A 302 3.21 18.72 1.04
C LYS A 302 4.73 18.83 1.20
N LYS A 303 5.17 19.67 2.14
CA LYS A 303 6.57 19.68 2.56
C LYS A 303 6.91 18.32 3.16
N LEU A 304 7.59 17.51 2.38
CA LEU A 304 7.80 16.08 2.66
C LEU A 304 9.26 15.80 2.98
N GLY A 305 9.50 15.12 4.10
CA GLY A 305 10.76 14.47 4.41
C GLY A 305 10.57 12.95 4.47
N VAL A 306 11.23 12.24 3.57
CA VAL A 306 11.23 10.77 3.55
C VAL A 306 12.44 10.24 4.29
N THR A 307 12.20 9.44 5.33
CA THR A 307 13.25 8.64 5.98
C THR A 307 13.25 7.24 5.39
N MET A 308 14.38 6.83 4.82
CA MET A 308 14.44 5.54 4.14
C MET A 308 14.44 4.36 5.13
N PRO A 309 13.47 3.43 5.01
CA PRO A 309 13.47 2.23 5.82
C PRO A 309 14.62 1.30 5.40
N LYS A 310 15.20 0.57 6.37
CA LYS A 310 16.28 -0.41 6.10
C LYS A 310 15.85 -1.56 5.18
N ARG A 311 14.53 -1.84 5.15
CA ARG A 311 13.95 -2.88 4.30
C ARG A 311 12.79 -2.30 3.51
N PHE A 312 12.55 -2.84 2.33
CA PHE A 312 11.41 -2.49 1.46
C PHE A 312 11.40 -1.05 0.92
N GLY A 313 12.54 -0.34 0.97
CA GLY A 313 12.69 1.04 0.47
C GLY A 313 12.63 1.16 -1.07
N ASN A 314 12.82 0.06 -1.81
CA ASN A 314 12.90 0.08 -3.29
C ASN A 314 11.69 0.73 -3.96
N ARG A 315 10.48 0.57 -3.39
CA ARG A 315 9.26 1.18 -3.93
C ARG A 315 9.30 2.70 -3.83
N ILE A 316 9.74 3.21 -2.69
CA ILE A 316 9.92 4.66 -2.47
C ILE A 316 10.97 5.20 -3.44
N THR A 317 12.13 4.54 -3.51
CA THR A 317 13.20 4.94 -4.43
C THR A 317 12.73 4.92 -5.88
N THR A 318 12.04 3.87 -6.32
CA THR A 318 11.50 3.77 -7.69
C THR A 318 10.54 4.92 -7.99
N LEU A 319 9.61 5.23 -7.08
CA LEU A 319 8.67 6.33 -7.25
C LEU A 319 9.38 7.67 -7.36
N LEU A 320 10.31 7.94 -6.44
CA LEU A 320 11.04 9.22 -6.43
C LEU A 320 11.96 9.36 -7.65
N ASP A 321 12.50 8.26 -8.16
CA ASP A 321 13.27 8.24 -9.43
C ASP A 321 12.39 8.56 -10.64
N GLN A 322 11.19 7.95 -10.72
CA GLN A 322 10.25 8.23 -11.80
C GLN A 322 9.79 9.70 -11.83
N LEU A 323 9.78 10.34 -10.67
CA LEU A 323 9.35 11.74 -10.51
C LEU A 323 10.51 12.73 -10.47
N ASP A 324 11.76 12.29 -10.63
CA ASP A 324 12.96 13.11 -10.45
C ASP A 324 12.95 13.90 -9.11
N ALA A 325 12.54 13.22 -8.03
CA ALA A 325 12.24 13.80 -6.72
C ALA A 325 13.05 13.18 -5.56
N ARG A 326 14.25 12.67 -5.83
CA ARG A 326 15.11 12.06 -4.79
C ARG A 326 15.48 13.01 -3.67
N GLU A 327 15.45 14.31 -3.93
CA GLU A 327 15.69 15.35 -2.94
C GLU A 327 14.72 15.27 -1.76
N LEU A 328 13.55 14.64 -1.94
CA LEU A 328 12.59 14.38 -0.84
C LEU A 328 13.09 13.33 0.17
N ILE A 329 14.18 12.60 -0.14
CA ILE A 329 14.89 11.78 0.85
C ILE A 329 15.77 12.73 1.66
N ILE A 330 15.19 13.36 2.67
CA ILE A 330 15.78 14.49 3.37
C ILE A 330 16.29 14.04 4.75
N HIS A 331 17.53 14.41 5.05
CA HIS A 331 18.11 14.29 6.39
C HIS A 331 17.98 15.61 7.19
N ASP A 332 17.91 16.74 6.52
CA ASP A 332 17.91 18.09 7.11
C ASP A 332 16.76 18.93 6.52
N LEU A 333 15.51 18.50 6.76
CA LEU A 333 14.32 19.20 6.22
C LEU A 333 14.22 20.65 6.66
N GLU A 334 14.77 20.97 7.83
CA GLU A 334 14.82 22.33 8.38
C GLU A 334 15.63 23.32 7.53
N LYS A 335 16.46 22.85 6.61
CA LYS A 335 17.23 23.69 5.70
C LYS A 335 16.45 24.07 4.45
N TRP A 336 15.30 23.45 4.21
CA TRP A 336 14.47 23.71 3.04
C TRP A 336 13.47 24.82 3.28
N SER A 337 13.48 25.81 2.41
CA SER A 337 12.50 26.90 2.39
C SER A 337 11.22 26.49 1.64
N ASP A 338 10.18 27.31 1.79
CA ASP A 338 8.93 27.16 1.02
C ASP A 338 9.19 27.26 -0.49
N ASN A 339 10.15 28.12 -0.90
CA ASN A 339 10.52 28.27 -2.30
C ASN A 339 11.17 27.02 -2.88
N ASP A 340 11.98 26.28 -2.08
CA ASP A 340 12.59 25.04 -2.52
C ASP A 340 11.54 23.97 -2.79
N PHE A 341 10.55 23.81 -1.91
CA PHE A 341 9.42 22.91 -2.13
C PHE A 341 8.55 23.32 -3.32
N GLN A 342 8.28 24.61 -3.46
CA GLN A 342 7.52 25.14 -4.59
C GLN A 342 8.25 24.87 -5.91
N ALA A 343 9.55 25.11 -5.96
CA ALA A 343 10.39 24.84 -7.14
C ALA A 343 10.43 23.33 -7.47
N LEU A 344 10.50 22.46 -6.47
CA LEU A 344 10.47 21.01 -6.67
C LEU A 344 9.09 20.57 -7.20
N TYR A 345 8.00 20.94 -6.54
CA TYR A 345 6.66 20.52 -6.93
C TYR A 345 6.20 21.10 -8.27
N SER A 346 6.74 22.25 -8.71
CA SER A 346 6.50 22.77 -10.06
C SER A 346 7.02 21.83 -11.18
N LYS A 347 7.93 20.91 -10.85
CA LYS A 347 8.43 19.86 -11.75
C LYS A 347 7.74 18.51 -11.50
N VAL A 348 7.59 18.14 -10.22
CA VAL A 348 7.06 16.83 -9.82
C VAL A 348 5.61 16.64 -10.25
N ILE A 349 4.75 17.64 -10.09
CA ILE A 349 3.32 17.49 -10.40
C ILE A 349 3.06 17.34 -11.90
N PRO A 350 3.64 18.16 -12.81
CA PRO A 350 3.54 17.92 -14.25
C PRO A 350 4.09 16.56 -14.65
N LYS A 351 5.23 16.14 -14.08
CA LYS A 351 5.84 14.83 -14.35
C LYS A 351 4.93 13.67 -13.92
N LEU A 352 4.29 13.77 -12.75
CA LEU A 352 3.31 12.80 -12.30
C LEU A 352 2.11 12.72 -13.24
N SER A 353 1.61 13.87 -13.72
CA SER A 353 0.48 13.91 -14.66
C SER A 353 0.84 13.27 -16.00
N GLU A 354 2.05 13.54 -16.52
CA GLU A 354 2.58 12.91 -17.73
C GLU A 354 2.67 11.39 -17.57
N LEU A 355 3.29 10.93 -16.48
CA LEU A 355 3.41 9.49 -16.18
C LEU A 355 2.04 8.83 -16.01
N ARG A 356 1.09 9.46 -15.33
CA ARG A 356 -0.27 8.96 -15.20
C ARG A 356 -0.91 8.76 -16.57
N TYR A 357 -0.81 9.75 -17.43
CA TYR A 357 -1.33 9.66 -18.81
C TYR A 357 -0.66 8.50 -19.57
N GLU A 358 0.68 8.45 -19.60
CA GLU A 358 1.45 7.39 -20.26
C GLU A 358 1.04 5.99 -19.77
N LYS A 359 0.92 5.81 -18.45
CA LYS A 359 0.57 4.51 -17.87
C LYS A 359 -0.90 4.13 -18.09
N ASN A 360 -1.80 5.14 -18.18
CA ASN A 360 -3.17 4.91 -18.58
C ASN A 360 -3.27 4.41 -20.04
N GLU A 361 -2.58 5.05 -20.96
CA GLU A 361 -2.53 4.62 -22.36
C GLU A 361 -1.96 3.21 -22.50
N LEU A 362 -0.89 2.92 -21.76
CA LEU A 362 -0.23 1.62 -21.77
C LEU A 362 -1.19 0.49 -21.35
N ILE A 363 -1.85 0.62 -20.19
CA ILE A 363 -2.76 -0.43 -19.72
C ILE A 363 -4.03 -0.50 -20.56
N ASN A 364 -4.55 0.62 -21.04
CA ASN A 364 -5.77 0.66 -21.88
C ASN A 364 -5.58 -0.13 -23.16
N LYS A 365 -4.40 -0.04 -23.80
CA LYS A 365 -4.08 -0.85 -24.98
C LYS A 365 -4.28 -2.34 -24.72
N HIS A 366 -3.87 -2.84 -23.57
CA HIS A 366 -4.07 -4.25 -23.20
C HIS A 366 -5.53 -4.54 -22.80
N LEU A 367 -6.18 -3.63 -22.09
CA LEU A 367 -7.59 -3.82 -21.70
C LEU A 367 -8.55 -3.82 -22.88
N GLU A 368 -8.23 -3.12 -23.98
CA GLU A 368 -9.05 -3.13 -25.20
C GLU A 368 -9.07 -4.51 -25.88
N GLU A 369 -8.01 -5.30 -25.74
CA GLU A 369 -7.96 -6.67 -26.26
C GLU A 369 -8.97 -7.58 -25.54
N PHE A 370 -9.39 -7.19 -24.34
CA PHE A 370 -10.36 -7.96 -23.53
C PHE A 370 -11.78 -7.35 -23.54
N LYS A 371 -11.98 -6.16 -24.12
CA LYS A 371 -13.31 -5.54 -24.29
C LYS A 371 -14.05 -6.18 -25.49
#